data_d97ee0a6b0548728079567e66c33747f
#
_entry.id   d97ee0a6b0548728079567e66c33747f
#
_cell.length_a   1.000
_cell.length_b   1.000
_cell.length_c   1.000
_cell.angle_alpha   90.00
_cell.angle_beta   90.00
_cell.angle_gamma   90.00
#
_symmetry.space_group_name_H-M   'P 1'
#
loop_
_entity.id
_entity.type
_entity.pdbx_description
1 polymer ?
#
loop_
_entity_poly.entity_id
_entity_poly.type
_entity_poly.pdbx_seq_one_letter_code
_entity_poly.pdbx_strand_id
1 'polypeptide(L)'
;VTLETLLLLAAALFSTGLFGALTQQSVVMLMMGLELMLGGLIVAAAAVWHHIAPAGADGQVLIVLAVTVMAVEMAVGFAVVTALFRAQEIDMTDMAAELKE
;
A
#
# COMPACT_ATOMS: atom_id res chain seq x y z
N VAL A 1 15.51 -15.89 -14.85
CA VAL A 1 14.24 -15.22 -14.54
C VAL A 1 13.70 -14.60 -15.82
N THR A 2 12.49 -14.97 -16.20
CA THR A 2 11.86 -14.47 -17.41
C THR A 2 10.88 -13.34 -17.10
N LEU A 3 10.51 -12.57 -18.12
CA LEU A 3 9.47 -11.55 -17.99
C LEU A 3 8.16 -12.16 -17.50
N GLU A 4 7.79 -13.32 -18.03
CA GLU A 4 6.56 -14.01 -17.62
C GLU A 4 6.57 -14.37 -16.13
N THR A 5 7.69 -14.87 -15.62
CA THR A 5 7.84 -15.22 -14.21
C THR A 5 7.67 -13.99 -13.31
N LEU A 6 8.28 -12.87 -13.71
CA LEU A 6 8.18 -11.62 -12.95
C LEU A 6 6.77 -11.04 -13.02
N LEU A 7 6.09 -11.14 -14.15
CA LEU A 7 4.71 -10.70 -14.28
C LEU A 7 3.76 -11.57 -13.47
N LEU A 8 4.03 -12.87 -13.36
CA LEU A 8 3.26 -13.77 -12.50
C LEU A 8 3.44 -13.39 -11.02
N LEU A 9 4.67 -13.08 -10.62
CA LEU A 9 4.93 -12.60 -9.27
C LEU A 9 4.18 -11.29 -9.00
N ALA A 10 4.23 -10.35 -9.93
CA ALA A 10 3.52 -9.08 -9.83
C ALA A 10 2.00 -9.31 -9.71
N ALA A 11 1.45 -10.21 -10.51
CA ALA A 11 0.03 -10.55 -10.46
C ALA A 11 -0.35 -11.18 -9.12
N ALA A 12 0.51 -12.04 -8.57
CA ALA A 12 0.29 -12.66 -7.27
C ALA A 12 0.28 -11.62 -6.16
N LEU A 13 1.24 -10.69 -6.16
CA LEU A 13 1.29 -9.62 -5.19
C LEU A 13 0.06 -8.70 -5.28
N PHE A 14 -0.30 -8.30 -6.48
CA PHE A 14 -1.46 -7.46 -6.71
C PHE A 14 -2.75 -8.14 -6.25
N SER A 15 -2.94 -9.40 -6.63
CA SER A 15 -4.14 -10.17 -6.28
C SER A 15 -4.25 -10.37 -4.76
N THR A 16 -3.15 -10.70 -4.10
CA THR A 16 -3.11 -10.87 -2.65
C THR A 16 -3.44 -9.55 -1.96
N GLY A 17 -2.87 -8.45 -2.44
CA GLY A 17 -3.16 -7.13 -1.91
C GLY A 17 -4.61 -6.73 -2.11
N LEU A 18 -5.16 -6.98 -3.29
CA LEU A 18 -6.55 -6.70 -3.60
C LEU A 18 -7.49 -7.50 -2.70
N PHE A 19 -7.22 -8.80 -2.54
CA PHE A 19 -8.00 -9.66 -1.66
C PHE A 19 -7.97 -9.12 -0.22
N GLY A 20 -6.79 -8.76 0.27
CA GLY A 20 -6.65 -8.19 1.60
C GLY A 20 -7.39 -6.88 1.75
N ALA A 21 -7.29 -5.99 0.75
CA ALA A 21 -7.96 -4.69 0.78
C ALA A 21 -9.49 -4.83 0.80
N LEU A 22 -10.02 -5.79 0.06
CA LEU A 22 -11.47 -5.97 -0.05
C LEU A 22 -12.09 -6.75 1.11
N THR A 23 -11.31 -7.60 1.79
CA THR A 23 -11.86 -8.50 2.80
C THR A 23 -11.60 -8.08 4.24
N GLN A 24 -10.61 -7.22 4.45
CA GLN A 24 -10.26 -6.80 5.81
C GLN A 24 -11.08 -5.61 6.26
N GLN A 25 -11.48 -5.64 7.51
CA GLN A 25 -12.27 -4.54 8.12
C GLN A 25 -11.38 -3.51 8.81
N SER A 26 -10.13 -3.88 9.12
CA SER A 26 -9.18 -2.98 9.74
C SER A 26 -8.61 -2.00 8.71
N VAL A 27 -8.53 -0.72 9.09
CA VAL A 27 -7.92 0.31 8.23
C VAL A 27 -6.45 0.02 7.98
N VAL A 28 -5.74 -0.49 8.99
CA VAL A 28 -4.32 -0.84 8.86
C VAL A 28 -4.14 -1.96 7.85
N MET A 29 -4.97 -3.00 7.92
CA MET A 29 -4.90 -4.12 6.98
C MET A 29 -5.28 -3.70 5.56
N LEU A 30 -6.24 -2.78 5.43
CA LEU A 30 -6.57 -2.19 4.13
C LEU A 30 -5.37 -1.47 3.53
N MET A 31 -4.67 -0.67 4.32
CA MET A 31 -3.46 0.02 3.89
C MET A 31 -2.37 -0.95 3.46
N MET A 32 -2.16 -2.03 4.22
CA MET A 32 -1.18 -3.05 3.86
C MET A 32 -1.54 -3.74 2.55
N GLY A 33 -2.83 -3.99 2.32
CA GLY A 33 -3.30 -4.55 1.05
C GLY A 33 -3.01 -3.62 -0.12
N LEU A 34 -3.27 -2.33 0.04
CA LEU A 34 -2.97 -1.32 -0.99
C LEU A 34 -1.47 -1.24 -1.28
N GLU A 35 -0.62 -1.34 -0.25
CA GLU A 35 0.84 -1.35 -0.42
C GLU A 35 1.30 -2.57 -1.20
N LEU A 36 0.74 -3.75 -0.95
CA LEU A 36 1.03 -4.95 -1.73
C LEU A 36 0.63 -4.78 -3.19
N MET A 37 -0.53 -4.17 -3.45
CA MET A 37 -0.97 -3.88 -4.82
C MET A 37 0.02 -2.98 -5.54
N LEU A 38 0.44 -1.89 -4.90
CA LEU A 38 1.42 -0.97 -5.45
C LEU A 38 2.78 -1.64 -5.65
N GLY A 39 3.20 -2.49 -4.71
CA GLY A 39 4.41 -3.29 -4.85
C GLY A 39 4.36 -4.18 -6.08
N GLY A 40 3.22 -4.82 -6.34
CA GLY A 40 3.02 -5.61 -7.53
C GLY A 40 3.14 -4.80 -8.80
N LEU A 41 2.57 -3.60 -8.82
CA LEU A 41 2.69 -2.68 -9.97
C LEU A 41 4.13 -2.27 -10.22
N ILE A 42 4.91 -2.03 -9.16
CA ILE A 42 6.33 -1.68 -9.27
C ILE A 42 7.12 -2.85 -9.86
N VAL A 43 6.87 -4.06 -9.39
CA VAL A 43 7.53 -5.26 -9.93
C VAL A 43 7.21 -5.42 -11.42
N ALA A 44 5.95 -5.24 -11.81
CA ALA A 44 5.53 -5.31 -13.21
C ALA A 44 6.23 -4.24 -14.05
N ALA A 45 6.27 -3.01 -13.58
CA ALA A 45 6.92 -1.90 -14.28
C ALA A 45 8.42 -2.16 -14.46
N ALA A 46 9.09 -2.62 -13.40
CA ALA A 46 10.51 -2.93 -13.43
C ALA A 46 10.80 -4.09 -14.40
N ALA A 47 9.97 -5.12 -14.39
CA ALA A 47 10.14 -6.27 -15.27
C ALA A 47 9.98 -5.88 -16.75
N VAL A 48 8.97 -5.10 -17.06
CA VAL A 48 8.72 -4.63 -18.43
C VAL A 48 9.86 -3.74 -18.89
N TRP A 49 10.28 -2.80 -18.06
CA TRP A 49 11.40 -1.91 -18.40
C TRP A 49 12.68 -2.70 -18.66
N HIS A 50 13.03 -3.63 -17.77
CA HIS A 50 14.26 -4.40 -17.88
C HIS A 50 14.30 -5.27 -19.15
N HIS A 51 13.18 -5.85 -19.53
CA HIS A 51 13.13 -6.82 -20.64
C HIS A 51 12.86 -6.17 -22.00
N ILE A 52 12.23 -4.99 -22.04
CA ILE A 52 11.80 -4.37 -23.28
C ILE A 52 12.65 -3.16 -23.63
N ALA A 53 12.96 -2.28 -22.68
CA ALA A 53 13.67 -1.03 -22.95
C ALA A 53 14.69 -0.68 -21.87
N PRO A 54 15.71 -1.55 -21.64
CA PRO A 54 16.64 -1.32 -20.54
C PRO A 54 17.61 -0.15 -20.76
N ALA A 55 17.75 0.32 -22.00
CA ALA A 55 18.72 1.38 -22.33
C ALA A 55 18.25 2.77 -21.91
N GLY A 56 16.93 2.97 -21.70
CA GLY A 56 16.38 4.26 -21.30
C GLY A 56 16.28 4.40 -19.79
N ALA A 57 16.34 5.63 -19.32
CA ALA A 57 16.19 5.94 -17.90
C ALA A 57 14.72 6.12 -17.49
N ASP A 58 13.80 6.07 -18.43
CA ASP A 58 12.37 6.36 -18.18
C ASP A 58 11.76 5.39 -17.16
N GLY A 59 12.11 4.11 -17.27
CA GLY A 59 11.61 3.10 -16.34
C GLY A 59 12.12 3.30 -14.93
N GLN A 60 13.39 3.68 -14.79
CA GLN A 60 13.98 3.97 -13.48
C GLN A 60 13.31 5.18 -12.85
N VAL A 61 13.07 6.23 -13.61
CA VAL A 61 12.38 7.43 -13.14
C VAL A 61 10.97 7.08 -12.67
N LEU A 62 10.25 6.28 -13.45
CA LEU A 62 8.90 5.84 -13.09
C LEU A 62 8.90 5.06 -11.78
N ILE A 63 9.86 4.13 -11.61
CA ILE A 63 9.97 3.32 -10.40
C ILE A 63 10.27 4.20 -9.18
N VAL A 64 11.20 5.14 -9.32
CA VAL A 64 11.55 6.05 -8.22
C VAL A 64 10.33 6.91 -7.83
N LEU A 65 9.60 7.42 -8.81
CA LEU A 65 8.36 8.17 -8.54
C LEU A 65 7.33 7.30 -7.84
N ALA A 66 7.13 6.06 -8.29
CA ALA A 66 6.17 5.16 -7.68
C ALA A 66 6.54 4.83 -6.23
N VAL A 67 7.81 4.56 -5.95
CA VAL A 67 8.30 4.30 -4.59
C VAL A 67 8.10 5.52 -3.71
N THR A 68 8.37 6.72 -4.23
CA THR A 68 8.18 7.97 -3.49
C THR A 68 6.70 8.16 -3.13
N VAL A 69 5.80 7.94 -4.10
CA VAL A 69 4.36 8.03 -3.86
C VAL A 69 3.93 7.01 -2.82
N MET A 70 4.44 5.78 -2.88
CA MET A 70 4.15 4.75 -1.87
C MET A 70 4.56 5.20 -0.48
N ALA A 71 5.76 5.77 -0.34
CA ALA A 71 6.25 6.24 0.95
C ALA A 71 5.37 7.36 1.51
N VAL A 72 4.96 8.30 0.65
CA VAL A 72 4.07 9.39 1.05
C VAL A 72 2.69 8.85 1.47
N GLU A 73 2.13 7.94 0.70
CA GLU A 73 0.84 7.32 1.03
C GLU A 73 0.89 6.60 2.37
N MET A 74 1.98 5.87 2.63
CA MET A 74 2.17 5.15 3.88
C MET A 74 2.21 6.15 5.05
N ALA A 75 2.99 7.22 4.92
CA ALA A 75 3.11 8.25 5.96
C ALA A 75 1.77 8.93 6.23
N VAL A 76 1.07 9.35 5.18
CA VAL A 76 -0.24 10.01 5.30
C VAL A 76 -1.26 9.04 5.89
N GLY A 77 -1.27 7.80 5.44
CA GLY A 77 -2.18 6.78 5.93
C GLY A 77 -2.00 6.50 7.41
N PHE A 78 -0.75 6.36 7.86
CA PHE A 78 -0.49 6.17 9.29
C PHE A 78 -0.88 7.40 10.10
N ALA A 79 -0.67 8.60 9.58
CA ALA A 79 -1.11 9.82 10.26
C ALA A 79 -2.63 9.86 10.42
N VAL A 80 -3.37 9.50 9.37
CA VAL A 80 -4.83 9.45 9.40
C VAL A 80 -5.31 8.39 10.39
N VAL A 81 -4.74 7.18 10.33
CA VAL A 81 -5.10 6.09 11.25
C VAL A 81 -4.84 6.50 12.70
N THR A 82 -3.69 7.11 12.97
CA THR A 82 -3.34 7.57 14.30
C THR A 82 -4.33 8.62 14.80
N ALA A 83 -4.71 9.56 13.95
CA ALA A 83 -5.69 10.59 14.30
C ALA A 83 -7.06 9.98 14.60
N LEU A 84 -7.49 9.01 13.82
CA LEU A 84 -8.76 8.32 14.04
C LEU A 84 -8.77 7.55 15.35
N PHE A 85 -7.68 6.83 15.66
CA PHE A 85 -7.59 6.11 16.93
C PHE A 85 -7.58 7.03 18.12
N ARG A 86 -6.90 8.16 18.04
CA ARG A 86 -6.88 9.15 19.10
C ARG A 86 -8.25 9.75 19.35
N ALA A 87 -8.97 10.09 18.28
CA ALA A 87 -10.32 10.61 18.37
C ALA A 87 -11.26 9.59 19.04
N GLN A 88 -11.17 8.32 18.67
CA GLN A 88 -11.97 7.25 19.24
C GLN A 88 -11.63 7.04 20.72
N GLU A 89 -10.37 7.11 21.08
CA GLU A 89 -9.91 7.00 22.47
C GLU A 89 -10.49 8.10 23.35
N ILE A 90 -10.48 9.34 22.86
CA ILE A 90 -11.06 10.48 23.55
C ILE A 90 -12.56 10.28 23.75
N ASP A 91 -13.29 9.87 22.70
CA ASP A 91 -14.73 9.61 22.77
C ASP A 91 -15.05 8.53 23.80
N MET A 92 -14.28 7.45 23.84
CA MET A 92 -14.47 6.38 24.81
C MET A 92 -14.21 6.85 26.24
N THR A 93 -13.23 7.71 26.44
CA THR A 93 -12.93 8.29 27.74
C THR A 93 -14.06 9.18 28.22
N ASP A 94 -14.60 10.02 27.35
CA ASP A 94 -15.73 10.89 27.66
C ASP A 94 -16.97 10.08 28.01
N MET A 95 -17.25 9.00 27.25
CA MET A 95 -18.36 8.10 27.54
C MET A 95 -18.21 7.43 28.90
N ALA A 96 -16.99 7.01 29.24
CA ALA A 96 -16.70 6.40 30.54
C ALA A 96 -16.91 7.37 31.68
N ALA A 97 -16.55 8.65 31.50
CA ALA A 97 -16.76 9.69 32.47
C ALA A 97 -18.26 9.95 32.70
N GLU A 98 -19.06 9.98 31.66
CA GLU A 98 -20.50 10.13 31.73
C GLU A 98 -21.17 8.97 32.50
N LEU A 99 -20.68 7.75 32.26
CA LEU A 99 -21.24 6.56 32.91
C LEU A 99 -20.95 6.50 34.40
N LYS A 100 -19.91 7.18 34.87
CA LYS A 100 -19.57 7.25 36.30
C LYS A 100 -20.49 8.15 37.12
N GLU A 101 -21.15 9.06 36.47
CA GLU A 101 -22.09 9.97 37.14
C GLU A 101 -23.48 9.35 37.22
#